data_9dcd68da63177ee8b42000c9749756fd
#
_entry.id   9dcd68da63177ee8b42000c9749756fd
#
_cell.length_a   1.000
_cell.length_b   1.000
_cell.length_c   1.000
_cell.angle_alpha   90.00
_cell.angle_beta   90.00
_cell.angle_gamma   90.00
#
_symmetry.space_group_name_H-M   'P 1'
#
loop_
_entity.id
_entity.type
_entity.pdbx_description
1 polymer ?
#
loop_
_entity_poly.entity_id
_entity_poly.type
_entity_poly.pdbx_seq_one_letter_code
_entity_poly.pdbx_strand_id
1 'polypeptide(L)'
;MNTMRMTAWLTLAMMLPAPAAWAIDLPSVGGGRMVVPLKTWKEARFVATVRQQHDFSCGSAALATLLTHHYNTPVTEQVVFEQMYSTGDQAKIRQQGFSLLDMQRFLASRGFRGDGFQLP
;
A
#
# COMPACT_ATOMS: atom_id res chain seq x y z
N MET A 1 -41.92 -13.70 35.58
CA MET A 1 -42.28 -12.32 35.16
C MET A 1 -40.97 -11.55 34.92
N ASN A 2 -40.23 -11.75 33.84
CA ASN A 2 -39.06 -10.96 33.40
C ASN A 2 -38.55 -11.39 32.01
N THR A 3 -39.43 -11.62 31.06
CA THR A 3 -39.05 -12.01 29.67
C THR A 3 -39.28 -10.92 28.63
N MET A 4 -39.47 -9.65 29.05
CA MET A 4 -39.91 -8.58 28.14
C MET A 4 -38.89 -7.41 27.98
N ARG A 5 -37.63 -7.61 28.29
CA ARG A 5 -36.59 -6.55 28.18
C ARG A 5 -35.39 -6.86 27.25
N MET A 6 -35.43 -7.97 26.51
CA MET A 6 -34.26 -8.40 25.71
C MET A 6 -34.40 -8.23 24.19
N THR A 7 -35.49 -7.64 23.69
CA THR A 7 -35.71 -7.50 22.24
C THR A 7 -35.50 -6.09 21.67
N ALA A 8 -35.07 -5.12 22.49
CA ALA A 8 -34.95 -3.72 22.06
C ALA A 8 -33.54 -3.27 21.60
N TRP A 9 -32.54 -4.15 21.61
CA TRP A 9 -31.13 -3.78 21.30
C TRP A 9 -30.61 -4.26 19.95
N LEU A 10 -31.43 -4.89 19.12
CA LEU A 10 -30.97 -5.53 17.87
C LEU A 10 -31.25 -4.73 16.59
N THR A 11 -31.78 -3.53 16.64
CA THR A 11 -32.12 -2.76 15.42
C THR A 11 -31.33 -1.47 15.19
N LEU A 12 -30.26 -1.21 15.93
CA LEU A 12 -29.45 0.00 15.77
C LEU A 12 -28.09 -0.25 15.11
N ALA A 13 -27.91 -1.32 14.39
CA ALA A 13 -26.67 -1.62 13.70
C ALA A 13 -26.90 -1.78 12.21
N MET A 14 -27.01 -0.70 11.42
CA MET A 14 -26.64 -0.68 10.00
C MET A 14 -27.06 0.62 9.30
N MET A 15 -26.43 1.73 9.69
CA MET A 15 -26.29 2.89 8.79
C MET A 15 -24.81 3.23 8.69
N LEU A 16 -24.03 2.36 8.04
CA LEU A 16 -22.72 2.73 7.52
C LEU A 16 -22.96 3.60 6.28
N PRO A 17 -22.48 4.85 6.25
CA PRO A 17 -22.52 5.65 5.03
C PRO A 17 -21.66 4.96 3.97
N ALA A 18 -22.27 4.61 2.85
CA ALA A 18 -21.53 4.14 1.68
C ALA A 18 -20.50 5.20 1.26
N PRO A 19 -19.27 4.81 0.90
CA PRO A 19 -18.29 5.76 0.39
C PRO A 19 -18.85 6.45 -0.85
N ALA A 20 -18.96 7.77 -0.81
CA ALA A 20 -19.39 8.56 -1.94
C ALA A 20 -18.35 8.40 -3.07
N ALA A 21 -18.66 7.62 -4.06
CA ALA A 21 -17.87 7.54 -5.28
C ALA A 21 -17.98 8.89 -6.00
N TRP A 22 -16.88 9.60 -6.13
CA TRP A 22 -16.80 10.82 -6.90
C TRP A 22 -16.90 10.46 -8.39
N ALA A 23 -18.10 10.63 -8.96
CA ALA A 23 -18.37 10.44 -10.37
C ALA A 23 -18.88 11.78 -10.94
N ILE A 24 -18.33 12.18 -12.09
CA ILE A 24 -18.85 13.35 -12.82
C ILE A 24 -19.95 12.85 -13.76
N ASP A 25 -21.13 13.41 -13.60
CA ASP A 25 -22.30 13.17 -14.42
C ASP A 25 -22.21 14.10 -15.65
N LEU A 26 -21.86 13.57 -16.80
CA LEU A 26 -21.80 14.33 -18.05
C LEU A 26 -23.11 14.15 -18.81
N PRO A 27 -23.85 15.25 -19.13
CA PRO A 27 -25.02 15.16 -19.96
C PRO A 27 -24.59 14.73 -21.37
N SER A 28 -25.03 13.55 -21.83
CA SER A 28 -24.76 13.10 -23.19
C SER A 28 -25.76 13.74 -24.15
N VAL A 29 -25.27 14.22 -25.30
CA VAL A 29 -26.09 14.66 -26.43
C VAL A 29 -26.76 13.40 -27.01
N GLY A 30 -28.02 13.15 -26.60
CA GLY A 30 -28.74 11.95 -27.05
C GLY A 30 -29.55 11.23 -25.96
N GLY A 31 -29.66 11.82 -24.74
CA GLY A 31 -30.56 11.33 -23.69
C GLY A 31 -30.06 10.12 -22.88
N GLY A 32 -28.82 9.68 -23.07
CA GLY A 32 -28.19 8.64 -22.24
C GLY A 32 -27.37 9.27 -21.10
N ARG A 33 -27.32 8.59 -19.96
CA ARG A 33 -26.51 8.97 -18.80
C ARG A 33 -25.21 8.17 -18.82
N MET A 34 -24.06 8.84 -19.00
CA MET A 34 -22.76 8.18 -19.01
C MET A 34 -22.01 8.53 -17.72
N VAL A 35 -21.74 7.53 -16.91
CA VAL A 35 -20.94 7.65 -15.68
C VAL A 35 -19.50 7.27 -16.01
N VAL A 36 -18.59 8.24 -16.01
CA VAL A 36 -17.16 7.99 -16.24
C VAL A 36 -16.45 7.95 -14.88
N PRO A 37 -15.87 6.81 -14.48
CA PRO A 37 -15.04 6.74 -13.28
C PRO A 37 -13.73 7.50 -13.54
N LEU A 38 -13.56 8.64 -12.89
CA LEU A 38 -12.34 9.43 -12.99
C LEU A 38 -11.33 8.94 -11.94
N LYS A 39 -10.16 8.49 -12.39
CA LYS A 39 -9.00 8.29 -11.54
C LYS A 39 -8.20 9.57 -11.50
N THR A 40 -7.90 10.06 -10.29
CA THR A 40 -7.03 11.22 -10.11
C THR A 40 -5.58 10.86 -10.50
N TRP A 41 -4.79 11.85 -10.92
CA TRP A 41 -3.35 11.69 -11.15
C TRP A 41 -2.63 11.12 -9.91
N LYS A 42 -3.11 11.43 -8.73
CA LYS A 42 -2.57 10.93 -7.47
C LYS A 42 -2.82 9.43 -7.32
N GLU A 43 -4.01 8.95 -7.65
CA GLU A 43 -4.35 7.52 -7.64
C GLU A 43 -3.63 6.74 -8.74
N ALA A 44 -3.48 7.35 -9.92
CA ALA A 44 -2.79 6.73 -11.05
C ALA A 44 -1.30 6.42 -10.75
N ARG A 45 -0.64 7.23 -9.93
CA ARG A 45 0.78 7.01 -9.52
C ARG A 45 0.97 5.73 -8.71
N PHE A 46 -0.04 5.29 -7.97
CA PHE A 46 0.07 4.16 -7.04
C PHE A 46 -0.58 2.87 -7.58
N VAL A 47 -0.91 2.81 -8.87
CA VAL A 47 -1.46 1.59 -9.50
C VAL A 47 -0.42 0.46 -9.54
N ALA A 48 0.85 0.80 -9.76
CA ALA A 48 1.97 -0.14 -9.84
C ALA A 48 3.15 0.26 -8.94
N THR A 49 2.86 0.98 -7.84
CA THR A 49 3.91 1.47 -6.92
C THR A 49 3.37 1.41 -5.50
N VAL A 50 4.11 0.78 -4.62
CA VAL A 50 3.78 0.73 -3.18
C VAL A 50 4.09 2.08 -2.56
N ARG A 51 3.12 2.64 -1.84
CA ARG A 51 3.28 3.93 -1.17
C ARG A 51 4.13 3.76 0.09
N GLN A 52 5.17 4.57 0.20
CA GLN A 52 6.03 4.68 1.38
C GLN A 52 5.22 5.13 2.62
N GLN A 53 5.47 4.50 3.77
CA GLN A 53 4.77 4.79 5.03
C GLN A 53 5.60 5.65 5.99
N HIS A 54 6.94 5.59 5.92
CA HIS A 54 7.87 6.32 6.78
C HIS A 54 8.87 7.12 5.95
N ASP A 55 9.36 8.23 6.47
CA ASP A 55 10.30 9.12 5.75
C ASP A 55 11.64 8.45 5.39
N PHE A 56 12.05 7.43 6.16
CA PHE A 56 13.29 6.67 5.95
C PHE A 56 13.05 5.28 5.34
N SER A 57 11.82 4.96 4.88
CA SER A 57 11.46 3.63 4.36
C SER A 57 11.44 3.53 2.83
N CYS A 58 12.06 4.46 2.11
CA CYS A 58 12.08 4.45 0.64
C CYS A 58 12.63 3.14 0.06
N GLY A 59 13.64 2.54 0.69
CA GLY A 59 14.20 1.26 0.27
C GLY A 59 13.21 0.09 0.39
N SER A 60 12.44 0.03 1.48
CA SER A 60 11.41 -1.01 1.66
C SER A 60 10.26 -0.87 0.69
N ALA A 61 9.79 0.36 0.44
CA ALA A 61 8.75 0.62 -0.56
C ALA A 61 9.20 0.30 -1.99
N ALA A 62 10.45 0.61 -2.33
CA ALA A 62 11.03 0.27 -3.63
C ALA A 62 11.12 -1.24 -3.83
N LEU A 63 11.63 -1.99 -2.85
CA LEU A 63 11.70 -3.45 -2.90
C LEU A 63 10.31 -4.10 -2.94
N ALA A 64 9.36 -3.62 -2.14
CA ALA A 64 7.98 -4.11 -2.17
C ALA A 64 7.34 -3.87 -3.55
N THR A 65 7.58 -2.72 -4.16
CA THR A 65 7.13 -2.42 -5.52
C THR A 65 7.75 -3.36 -6.55
N LEU A 66 9.07 -3.52 -6.51
CA LEU A 66 9.82 -4.38 -7.44
C LEU A 66 9.35 -5.84 -7.34
N LEU A 67 9.28 -6.40 -6.14
CA LEU A 67 8.88 -7.78 -5.93
C LEU A 67 7.43 -8.03 -6.31
N THR A 68 6.52 -7.14 -5.95
CA THR A 68 5.09 -7.30 -6.21
C THR A 68 4.75 -7.13 -7.68
N HIS A 69 5.25 -6.06 -8.33
CA HIS A 69 4.82 -5.70 -9.67
C HIS A 69 5.71 -6.21 -10.80
N HIS A 70 7.00 -6.49 -10.52
CA HIS A 70 7.93 -6.97 -11.54
C HIS A 70 8.18 -8.48 -11.43
N TYR A 71 8.35 -8.98 -10.22
CA TYR A 71 8.64 -10.41 -9.98
C TYR A 71 7.40 -11.24 -9.62
N ASN A 72 6.20 -10.66 -9.61
CA ASN A 72 4.96 -11.33 -9.20
C ASN A 72 5.05 -12.06 -7.84
N THR A 73 5.85 -11.50 -6.92
CA THR A 73 6.02 -11.99 -5.55
C THR A 73 5.38 -10.98 -4.60
N PRO A 74 4.07 -11.08 -4.31
CA PRO A 74 3.36 -10.08 -3.51
C PRO A 74 3.97 -9.97 -2.11
N VAL A 75 4.42 -8.77 -1.76
CA VAL A 75 4.94 -8.43 -0.44
C VAL A 75 4.54 -7.01 -0.07
N THR A 76 4.17 -6.80 1.19
CA THR A 76 3.85 -5.45 1.66
C THR A 76 5.12 -4.71 2.08
N GLU A 77 5.10 -3.37 2.01
CA GLU A 77 6.19 -2.54 2.51
C GLU A 77 6.51 -2.84 3.97
N GLN A 78 5.49 -3.06 4.79
CA GLN A 78 5.64 -3.35 6.21
C GLN A 78 6.50 -4.60 6.47
N VAL A 79 6.25 -5.69 5.74
CA VAL A 79 7.03 -6.94 5.86
C VAL A 79 8.49 -6.72 5.45
N VAL A 80 8.72 -6.00 4.35
CA VAL A 80 10.07 -5.67 3.89
C VAL A 80 10.79 -4.80 4.92
N PHE A 81 10.10 -3.76 5.41
CA PHE A 81 10.61 -2.84 6.41
C PHE A 81 11.03 -3.57 7.69
N GLU A 82 10.13 -4.36 8.29
CA GLU A 82 10.38 -5.07 9.55
C GLU A 82 11.58 -6.02 9.44
N GLN A 83 11.67 -6.77 8.35
CA GLN A 83 12.77 -7.70 8.13
C GLN A 83 14.10 -6.98 7.94
N MET A 84 14.16 -5.91 7.15
CA MET A 84 15.37 -5.12 6.94
C MET A 84 15.78 -4.36 8.22
N TYR A 85 14.81 -3.82 8.95
CA TYR A 85 15.05 -3.08 10.18
C TYR A 85 15.55 -3.97 11.32
N SER A 86 15.07 -5.22 11.42
CA SER A 86 15.52 -6.16 12.44
C SER A 86 16.94 -6.69 12.20
N THR A 87 17.38 -6.76 10.94
CA THR A 87 18.70 -7.29 10.56
C THR A 87 19.76 -6.21 10.35
N GLY A 88 19.34 -4.95 10.17
CA GLY A 88 20.22 -3.81 9.90
C GLY A 88 20.61 -3.01 11.15
N ASP A 89 21.45 -2.00 10.96
CA ASP A 89 21.81 -1.02 11.99
C ASP A 89 20.67 0.00 12.16
N GLN A 90 19.82 -0.22 13.15
CA GLN A 90 18.63 0.61 13.40
C GLN A 90 18.94 2.10 13.61
N ALA A 91 20.10 2.43 14.20
CA ALA A 91 20.50 3.82 14.44
C ALA A 91 20.81 4.53 13.10
N LYS A 92 21.56 3.87 12.22
CA LYS A 92 21.85 4.38 10.87
C LYS A 92 20.60 4.44 9.99
N ILE A 93 19.75 3.40 10.05
CA ILE A 93 18.52 3.35 9.26
C ILE A 93 17.61 4.54 9.59
N ARG A 94 17.47 4.90 10.86
CA ARG A 94 16.66 6.07 11.26
C ARG A 94 17.23 7.40 10.79
N GLN A 95 18.53 7.50 10.61
CA GLN A 95 19.19 8.75 10.20
C GLN A 95 19.35 8.88 8.68
N GLN A 96 19.62 7.77 8.00
CA GLN A 96 20.06 7.77 6.59
C GLN A 96 19.16 6.91 5.68
N GLY A 97 18.19 6.17 6.26
CA GLY A 97 17.41 5.17 5.54
C GLY A 97 18.15 3.85 5.37
N PHE A 98 17.55 2.95 4.62
CA PHE A 98 18.14 1.65 4.31
C PHE A 98 19.31 1.77 3.33
N SER A 99 20.40 1.06 3.63
CA SER A 99 21.55 0.96 2.72
C SER A 99 21.28 -0.06 1.60
N LEU A 100 22.03 0.05 0.50
CA LEU A 100 22.02 -0.96 -0.57
C LEU A 100 22.38 -2.36 -0.05
N LEU A 101 23.24 -2.43 0.96
CA LEU A 101 23.60 -3.71 1.59
C LEU A 101 22.43 -4.33 2.35
N ASP A 102 21.60 -3.52 3.02
CA ASP A 102 20.39 -4.03 3.69
C ASP A 102 19.40 -4.59 2.67
N MET A 103 19.22 -3.88 1.55
CA MET A 103 18.39 -4.34 0.43
C MET A 103 18.92 -5.63 -0.18
N GLN A 104 20.23 -5.73 -0.40
CA GLN A 104 20.88 -6.94 -0.95
C GLN A 104 20.68 -8.14 -0.03
N ARG A 105 20.88 -7.96 1.29
CA ARG A 105 20.66 -9.01 2.29
C ARG A 105 19.21 -9.48 2.32
N PHE A 106 18.27 -8.54 2.24
CA PHE A 106 16.85 -8.88 2.17
C PHE A 106 16.52 -9.68 0.91
N LEU A 107 16.99 -9.26 -0.28
CA LEU A 107 16.80 -9.98 -1.53
C LEU A 107 17.41 -11.38 -1.47
N ALA A 108 18.62 -11.50 -0.94
CA ALA A 108 19.29 -12.79 -0.77
C ALA A 108 18.50 -13.75 0.15
N SER A 109 17.89 -13.25 1.22
CA SER A 109 17.03 -14.05 2.12
C SER A 109 15.78 -14.59 1.43
N ARG A 110 15.37 -13.96 0.32
CA ARG A 110 14.24 -14.36 -0.53
C ARG A 110 14.63 -15.16 -1.77
N GLY A 111 15.92 -15.50 -1.89
CA GLY A 111 16.45 -16.26 -3.05
C GLY A 111 16.71 -15.41 -4.30
N PHE A 112 16.64 -14.07 -4.19
CA PHE A 112 16.99 -13.17 -5.27
C PHE A 112 18.47 -12.75 -5.16
N ARG A 113 19.12 -12.59 -6.31
CA ARG A 113 20.47 -12.05 -6.39
C ARG A 113 20.40 -10.57 -6.78
N GLY A 114 21.02 -9.72 -5.97
CA GLY A 114 21.16 -8.28 -6.24
C GLY A 114 22.62 -7.90 -6.22
N ASP A 115 23.10 -7.28 -7.28
CA ASP A 115 24.48 -6.76 -7.39
C ASP A 115 24.44 -5.23 -7.41
N GLY A 116 25.31 -4.59 -6.63
CA GLY A 116 25.49 -3.13 -6.61
C GLY A 116 26.62 -2.73 -7.53
N PHE A 117 26.40 -1.71 -8.37
CA PHE A 117 27.42 -1.16 -9.25
C PHE A 117 27.65 0.30 -8.91
N GLN A 118 28.91 0.73 -8.89
CA GLN A 118 29.27 2.14 -8.82
C GLN A 118 29.45 2.63 -10.25
N LEU A 119 28.61 3.56 -10.65
CA LEU A 119 28.75 4.23 -11.95
C LEU A 119 29.79 5.35 -11.84
N PRO A 120 30.62 5.57 -12.86
CA PRO A 120 31.61 6.64 -12.91
C PRO A 120 30.98 8.04 -12.95
#